data_7a6fd848d9c08e242ef091614f495786
#
_entry.id   7a6fd848d9c08e242ef091614f495786
#
_cell.length_a   1.000
_cell.length_b   1.000
_cell.length_c   1.000
_cell.angle_alpha   90.00
_cell.angle_beta   90.00
_cell.angle_gamma   90.00
#
_symmetry.space_group_name_H-M   'P 1'
#
loop_
_entity.id
_entity.type
_entity.pdbx_description
1 polymer ?
#
loop_
_entity_poly.entity_id
_entity_poly.type
_entity_poly.pdbx_seq_one_letter_code
_entity_poly.pdbx_strand_id
1 'polypeptide(L)'
;MADLYIITGSNGAGKSSVGPRYLPERIVNQGPIFDGDKLFVEKRKELWRTIKSPKECNKLAYEYVVETFDRLVEKALAGHEDFAYEGHFTNEATWDIPRQFLAAGYRIHLIYLGIKDTGLSERRVNDRSQAGGHYVDPQTVADNFYGNLEKLNRHYGLFNSIKIIDSSKVRHIVLTIFDKGQPALAIPSKDLPRWFRNDLPDITHKIEEEEVGRELL
;
A
#
# COMPACT_ATOMS: atom_id res chain seq x y z
N MET A 1 -4.72 -20.57 -9.49
CA MET A 1 -3.66 -19.99 -8.63
C MET A 1 -4.29 -18.74 -8.02
N ALA A 2 -4.28 -18.65 -6.71
CA ALA A 2 -4.85 -17.52 -6.01
C ALA A 2 -3.90 -16.31 -6.00
N ASP A 3 -4.44 -15.13 -5.85
CA ASP A 3 -3.72 -13.88 -5.88
C ASP A 3 -3.87 -13.10 -4.57
N LEU A 4 -2.76 -12.54 -4.09
CA LEU A 4 -2.75 -11.54 -3.04
C LEU A 4 -2.53 -10.16 -3.67
N TYR A 5 -3.44 -9.23 -3.40
CA TYR A 5 -3.31 -7.82 -3.78
C TYR A 5 -3.07 -6.95 -2.57
N ILE A 6 -2.05 -6.11 -2.65
CA ILE A 6 -1.67 -5.20 -1.58
C ILE A 6 -1.70 -3.77 -2.11
N ILE A 7 -2.44 -2.90 -1.43
CA ILE A 7 -2.45 -1.46 -1.70
C ILE A 7 -1.62 -0.80 -0.61
N THR A 8 -0.55 -0.09 -1.00
CA THR A 8 0.33 0.60 -0.07
C THR A 8 0.70 2.00 -0.56
N GLY A 9 1.43 2.72 0.26
CA GLY A 9 1.86 4.11 0.02
C GLY A 9 1.72 4.94 1.29
N SER A 10 2.22 6.18 1.24
CA SER A 10 2.20 7.09 2.39
C SER A 10 0.79 7.46 2.84
N ASN A 11 0.69 8.05 4.03
CA ASN A 11 -0.57 8.64 4.50
C ASN A 11 -1.03 9.73 3.51
N GLY A 12 -2.32 9.82 3.26
CA GLY A 12 -2.87 10.78 2.29
C GLY A 12 -2.61 10.48 0.80
N ALA A 13 -1.96 9.36 0.46
CA ALA A 13 -1.73 8.96 -0.94
C ALA A 13 -3.00 8.47 -1.67
N GLY A 14 -4.09 8.25 -0.95
CA GLY A 14 -5.36 7.83 -1.55
C GLY A 14 -5.56 6.32 -1.62
N LYS A 15 -4.89 5.54 -0.76
CA LYS A 15 -5.03 4.08 -0.71
C LYS A 15 -6.50 3.64 -0.74
N SER A 16 -7.29 4.06 0.23
CA SER A 16 -8.69 3.64 0.36
C SER A 16 -9.64 4.27 -0.67
N SER A 17 -9.33 5.46 -1.18
CA SER A 17 -10.21 6.19 -2.11
C SER A 17 -9.94 5.89 -3.59
N VAL A 18 -8.69 5.64 -3.93
CA VAL A 18 -8.21 5.52 -5.31
C VAL A 18 -7.61 4.15 -5.59
N GLY A 19 -6.92 3.56 -4.61
CA GLY A 19 -6.26 2.27 -4.75
C GLY A 19 -7.13 1.19 -5.36
N PRO A 20 -8.41 1.02 -4.94
CA PRO A 20 -9.31 0.03 -5.50
C PRO A 20 -9.52 0.11 -7.02
N ARG A 21 -9.39 1.30 -7.63
CA ARG A 21 -9.53 1.48 -9.09
C ARG A 21 -8.43 0.77 -9.89
N TYR A 22 -7.34 0.40 -9.25
CA TYR A 22 -6.21 -0.27 -9.89
C TYR A 22 -6.22 -1.78 -9.68
N LEU A 23 -7.19 -2.29 -8.91
CA LEU A 23 -7.43 -3.72 -8.75
C LEU A 23 -8.22 -4.29 -9.93
N PRO A 24 -8.06 -5.58 -10.25
CA PRO A 24 -8.96 -6.27 -11.16
C PRO A 24 -10.41 -6.26 -10.64
N GLU A 25 -11.38 -6.13 -11.55
CA GLU A 25 -12.81 -6.12 -11.19
C GLU A 25 -13.23 -7.35 -10.37
N ARG A 26 -12.67 -8.53 -10.67
CA ARG A 26 -12.95 -9.75 -9.91
C ARG A 26 -12.61 -9.61 -8.41
N ILE A 27 -11.55 -8.86 -8.06
CA ILE A 27 -11.16 -8.63 -6.66
C ILE A 27 -12.12 -7.63 -6.01
N VAL A 28 -12.44 -6.54 -6.70
CA VAL A 28 -13.38 -5.53 -6.20
C VAL A 28 -14.78 -6.14 -5.96
N ASN A 29 -15.20 -7.06 -6.83
CA ASN A 29 -16.52 -7.70 -6.75
C ASN A 29 -16.61 -8.82 -5.69
N GLN A 30 -15.48 -9.34 -5.17
CA GLN A 30 -15.49 -10.36 -4.11
C GLN A 30 -15.85 -9.80 -2.72
N GLY A 31 -15.77 -8.49 -2.54
CA GLY A 31 -16.09 -7.85 -1.27
C GLY A 31 -15.19 -6.67 -0.93
N PRO A 32 -15.35 -6.11 0.26
CA PRO A 32 -14.53 -4.98 0.69
C PRO A 32 -13.07 -5.42 0.89
N ILE A 33 -12.16 -4.57 0.40
CA ILE A 33 -10.73 -4.68 0.69
C ILE A 33 -10.54 -4.43 2.18
N PHE A 34 -9.73 -5.25 2.86
CA PHE A 34 -9.43 -5.02 4.25
C PHE A 34 -8.65 -3.70 4.41
N ASP A 35 -9.19 -2.80 5.21
CA ASP A 35 -8.61 -1.50 5.59
C ASP A 35 -8.61 -1.41 7.12
N GLY A 36 -7.44 -1.65 7.72
CA GLY A 36 -7.28 -1.68 9.17
C GLY A 36 -7.53 -0.32 9.83
N ASP A 37 -7.14 0.78 9.19
CA ASP A 37 -7.35 2.14 9.70
C ASP A 37 -8.84 2.48 9.77
N LYS A 38 -9.58 2.14 8.72
CA LYS A 38 -11.03 2.33 8.67
C LYS A 38 -11.72 1.49 9.73
N LEU A 39 -11.39 0.21 9.81
CA LEU A 39 -11.97 -0.72 10.79
C LEU A 39 -11.69 -0.27 12.23
N PHE A 40 -10.47 0.22 12.51
CA PHE A 40 -10.11 0.78 13.80
C PHE A 40 -11.00 1.96 14.19
N VAL A 41 -11.19 2.91 13.29
CA VAL A 41 -12.02 4.11 13.55
C VAL A 41 -13.47 3.71 13.80
N GLU A 42 -14.03 2.82 13.02
CA GLU A 42 -15.39 2.33 13.16
C GLU A 42 -15.59 1.60 14.50
N LYS A 43 -14.67 0.67 14.84
CA LYS A 43 -14.75 -0.10 16.09
C LYS A 43 -14.55 0.78 17.32
N ARG A 44 -13.60 1.70 17.29
CA ARG A 44 -13.41 2.66 18.38
C ARG A 44 -14.65 3.51 18.63
N LYS A 45 -15.34 3.97 17.56
CA LYS A 45 -16.58 4.75 17.66
C LYS A 45 -17.72 3.92 18.25
N GLU A 46 -17.81 2.63 17.89
CA GLU A 46 -18.78 1.69 18.48
C GLU A 46 -18.52 1.53 19.98
N LEU A 47 -17.29 1.21 20.38
CA LEU A 47 -16.87 0.98 21.77
C LEU A 47 -17.08 2.22 22.64
N TRP A 48 -16.88 3.43 22.06
CA TRP A 48 -17.08 4.70 22.78
C TRP A 48 -18.52 4.89 23.29
N ARG A 49 -19.50 4.22 22.71
CA ARG A 49 -20.90 4.32 23.14
C ARG A 49 -21.09 3.80 24.58
N THR A 50 -20.29 2.82 24.98
CA THR A 50 -20.40 2.12 26.26
C THR A 50 -19.22 2.38 27.20
N ILE A 51 -17.99 2.32 26.71
CA ILE A 51 -16.78 2.29 27.55
C ILE A 51 -16.37 3.69 28.03
N LYS A 52 -16.49 4.75 27.22
CA LYS A 52 -16.14 6.15 27.56
C LYS A 52 -14.68 6.37 28.01
N SER A 53 -13.80 5.42 27.78
CA SER A 53 -12.35 5.50 28.05
C SER A 53 -11.56 5.49 26.74
N PRO A 54 -10.89 6.60 26.36
CA PRO A 54 -10.13 6.64 25.10
C PRO A 54 -9.05 5.56 25.02
N LYS A 55 -8.34 5.34 26.13
CA LYS A 55 -7.25 4.34 26.20
C LYS A 55 -7.79 2.92 25.98
N GLU A 56 -8.88 2.58 26.64
CA GLU A 56 -9.47 1.24 26.55
C GLU A 56 -10.15 1.02 25.19
N CYS A 57 -10.87 2.02 24.68
CA CYS A 57 -11.45 1.96 23.32
C CYS A 57 -10.37 1.77 22.25
N ASN A 58 -9.24 2.48 22.35
CA ASN A 58 -8.13 2.33 21.42
C ASN A 58 -7.52 0.93 21.49
N LYS A 59 -7.28 0.40 22.71
CA LYS A 59 -6.73 -0.94 22.92
C LYS A 59 -7.63 -2.01 22.28
N LEU A 60 -8.91 -2.01 22.67
CA LEU A 60 -9.87 -3.01 22.19
C LEU A 60 -10.15 -2.89 20.68
N ALA A 61 -10.16 -1.67 20.14
CA ALA A 61 -10.31 -1.47 18.70
C ALA A 61 -9.09 -2.02 17.93
N TYR A 62 -7.88 -1.82 18.45
CA TYR A 62 -6.65 -2.36 17.84
C TYR A 62 -6.64 -3.90 17.88
N GLU A 63 -6.93 -4.50 19.04
CA GLU A 63 -7.05 -5.96 19.19
C GLU A 63 -8.06 -6.53 18.19
N TYR A 64 -9.22 -5.92 18.06
CA TYR A 64 -10.25 -6.33 17.10
C TYR A 64 -9.77 -6.26 15.63
N VAL A 65 -9.00 -5.24 15.27
CA VAL A 65 -8.42 -5.11 13.92
C VAL A 65 -7.45 -6.25 13.65
N VAL A 66 -6.54 -6.53 14.59
CA VAL A 66 -5.55 -7.61 14.47
C VAL A 66 -6.24 -8.97 14.34
N GLU A 67 -7.14 -9.30 15.24
CA GLU A 67 -7.89 -10.56 15.21
C GLU A 67 -8.72 -10.73 13.93
N THR A 68 -9.29 -9.63 13.43
CA THR A 68 -10.06 -9.66 12.19
C THR A 68 -9.15 -9.91 10.99
N PHE A 69 -7.99 -9.25 10.95
CA PHE A 69 -7.01 -9.44 9.88
C PHE A 69 -6.49 -10.88 9.86
N ASP A 70 -6.03 -11.38 11.02
CA ASP A 70 -5.49 -12.74 11.15
C ASP A 70 -6.50 -13.80 10.69
N ARG A 71 -7.75 -13.68 11.15
CA ARG A 71 -8.83 -14.59 10.73
C ARG A 71 -9.09 -14.54 9.22
N LEU A 72 -9.01 -13.34 8.58
CA LEU A 72 -9.19 -13.21 7.14
C LEU A 72 -8.01 -13.81 6.36
N VAL A 73 -6.78 -13.62 6.85
CA VAL A 73 -5.57 -14.25 6.31
C VAL A 73 -5.67 -15.77 6.40
N GLU A 74 -5.99 -16.32 7.58
CA GLU A 74 -6.16 -17.74 7.77
C GLU A 74 -7.23 -18.34 6.84
N LYS A 75 -8.38 -17.67 6.72
CA LYS A 75 -9.45 -18.08 5.82
C LYS A 75 -8.98 -18.12 4.36
N ALA A 76 -8.31 -17.06 3.89
CA ALA A 76 -7.81 -16.98 2.53
C ALA A 76 -6.81 -18.10 2.23
N LEU A 77 -5.86 -18.33 3.14
CA LEU A 77 -4.85 -19.39 3.00
C LEU A 77 -5.47 -20.79 3.01
N ALA A 78 -6.39 -21.06 3.94
CA ALA A 78 -7.06 -22.37 4.05
C ALA A 78 -7.95 -22.68 2.83
N GLY A 79 -8.64 -21.66 2.30
CA GLY A 79 -9.51 -21.79 1.12
C GLY A 79 -8.78 -21.63 -0.21
N HIS A 80 -7.51 -21.25 -0.19
CA HIS A 80 -6.77 -20.81 -1.39
C HIS A 80 -7.53 -19.75 -2.20
N GLU A 81 -8.14 -18.78 -1.46
CA GLU A 81 -8.98 -17.72 -2.01
C GLU A 81 -8.15 -16.47 -2.28
N ASP A 82 -8.54 -15.68 -3.30
CA ASP A 82 -7.95 -14.35 -3.52
C ASP A 82 -8.14 -13.46 -2.29
N PHE A 83 -7.13 -12.65 -1.97
CA PHE A 83 -7.18 -11.72 -0.85
C PHE A 83 -6.67 -10.35 -1.24
N ALA A 84 -7.24 -9.29 -0.64
CA ALA A 84 -6.78 -7.92 -0.86
C ALA A 84 -6.83 -7.11 0.43
N TYR A 85 -5.76 -6.35 0.70
CA TYR A 85 -5.70 -5.48 1.87
C TYR A 85 -4.90 -4.20 1.61
N GLU A 86 -5.17 -3.18 2.43
CA GLU A 86 -4.35 -1.99 2.56
C GLU A 86 -3.36 -2.16 3.71
N GLY A 87 -2.10 -1.76 3.48
CA GLY A 87 -1.07 -1.86 4.51
C GLY A 87 0.05 -0.83 4.34
N HIS A 88 0.82 -0.66 5.40
CA HIS A 88 2.10 0.06 5.40
C HIS A 88 3.24 -0.94 5.54
N PHE A 89 4.31 -0.75 4.78
CA PHE A 89 5.49 -1.59 4.78
C PHE A 89 6.69 -0.81 5.31
N THR A 90 6.62 -0.39 6.58
CA THR A 90 7.63 0.47 7.21
C THR A 90 8.68 -0.27 8.03
N ASN A 91 8.43 -1.55 8.33
CA ASN A 91 9.37 -2.40 9.07
C ASN A 91 9.36 -3.83 8.50
N GLU A 92 10.37 -4.64 8.87
CA GLU A 92 10.52 -6.00 8.32
C GLU A 92 9.37 -6.95 8.68
N ALA A 93 8.76 -6.82 9.86
CA ALA A 93 7.65 -7.69 10.25
C ALA A 93 6.41 -7.52 9.36
N THR A 94 6.21 -6.35 8.75
CA THR A 94 5.08 -6.13 7.84
C THR A 94 5.20 -6.95 6.53
N TRP A 95 6.38 -7.49 6.25
CA TRP A 95 6.66 -8.34 5.08
C TRP A 95 6.39 -9.82 5.32
N ASP A 96 6.07 -10.21 6.55
CA ASP A 96 5.80 -11.62 6.87
C ASP A 96 4.52 -12.12 6.19
N ILE A 97 3.49 -11.29 6.11
CA ILE A 97 2.25 -11.63 5.40
C ILE A 97 2.48 -11.91 3.91
N PRO A 98 3.10 -11.01 3.11
CA PRO A 98 3.45 -11.33 1.71
C PRO A 98 4.28 -12.61 1.57
N ARG A 99 5.27 -12.83 2.46
CA ARG A 99 6.10 -14.04 2.44
C ARG A 99 5.30 -15.32 2.73
N GLN A 100 4.36 -15.25 3.69
CA GLN A 100 3.47 -16.36 4.02
C GLN A 100 2.60 -16.77 2.84
N PHE A 101 2.00 -15.78 2.16
CA PHE A 101 1.20 -16.03 0.96
C PHE A 101 2.04 -16.57 -0.20
N LEU A 102 3.25 -16.04 -0.39
CA LEU A 102 4.19 -16.56 -1.41
C LEU A 102 4.53 -18.02 -1.13
N ALA A 103 4.84 -18.37 0.12
CA ALA A 103 5.12 -19.75 0.53
C ALA A 103 3.92 -20.68 0.34
N ALA A 104 2.69 -20.17 0.41
CA ALA A 104 1.45 -20.88 0.11
C ALA A 104 1.12 -20.96 -1.41
N GLY A 105 2.01 -20.48 -2.29
CA GLY A 105 1.86 -20.59 -3.73
C GLY A 105 0.97 -19.52 -4.37
N TYR A 106 0.77 -18.37 -3.70
CA TYR A 106 0.06 -17.23 -4.27
C TYR A 106 0.95 -16.41 -5.21
N ARG A 107 0.32 -15.73 -6.16
CA ARG A 107 0.95 -14.60 -6.84
C ARG A 107 0.70 -13.34 -6.02
N ILE A 108 1.76 -12.55 -5.83
CA ILE A 108 1.71 -11.33 -5.01
C ILE A 108 1.75 -10.12 -5.92
N HIS A 109 0.78 -9.23 -5.78
CA HIS A 109 0.62 -8.02 -6.58
C HIS A 109 0.62 -6.79 -5.70
N LEU A 110 1.44 -5.79 -6.02
CA LEU A 110 1.54 -4.55 -5.28
C LEU A 110 1.01 -3.37 -6.10
N ILE A 111 0.17 -2.56 -5.49
CA ILE A 111 -0.25 -1.25 -5.99
C ILE A 111 0.32 -0.21 -5.03
N TYR A 112 1.33 0.52 -5.48
CA TYR A 112 1.98 1.58 -4.71
C TYR A 112 1.48 2.95 -5.15
N LEU A 113 0.90 3.70 -4.23
CA LEU A 113 0.47 5.09 -4.43
C LEU A 113 1.51 6.03 -3.82
N GLY A 114 2.35 6.62 -4.67
CA GLY A 114 3.35 7.60 -4.28
C GLY A 114 2.81 9.03 -4.34
N ILE A 115 3.39 9.90 -3.55
CA ILE A 115 3.18 11.35 -3.58
C ILE A 115 4.51 12.06 -3.49
N LYS A 116 4.54 13.33 -3.92
CA LYS A 116 5.78 14.07 -4.16
C LYS A 116 6.65 14.31 -2.93
N ASP A 117 6.05 14.49 -1.74
CA ASP A 117 6.75 14.82 -0.50
C ASP A 117 5.87 14.62 0.76
N THR A 118 6.51 14.62 1.92
CA THR A 118 5.84 14.53 3.24
C THR A 118 4.92 15.72 3.49
N GLY A 119 5.26 16.93 3.02
CA GLY A 119 4.41 18.11 3.19
C GLY A 119 3.05 17.99 2.49
N LEU A 120 2.98 17.32 1.32
CA LEU A 120 1.70 17.00 0.69
C LEU A 120 0.94 15.92 1.48
N SER A 121 1.66 14.92 2.01
CA SER A 121 1.11 13.88 2.87
C SER A 121 0.43 14.49 4.09
N GLU A 122 1.15 15.34 4.84
CA GLU A 122 0.68 16.02 6.04
C GLU A 122 -0.56 16.90 5.76
N ARG A 123 -0.52 17.70 4.69
CA ARG A 123 -1.68 18.53 4.31
C ARG A 123 -2.92 17.68 4.08
N ARG A 124 -2.82 16.59 3.32
CA ARG A 124 -3.96 15.71 3.04
C ARG A 124 -4.46 14.97 4.28
N VAL A 125 -3.55 14.60 5.19
CA VAL A 125 -3.92 14.01 6.50
C VAL A 125 -4.68 15.04 7.34
N ASN A 126 -4.20 16.29 7.40
CA ASN A 126 -4.85 17.36 8.14
C ASN A 126 -6.23 17.68 7.57
N ASP A 127 -6.37 17.83 6.26
CA ASP A 127 -7.66 18.09 5.59
C ASP A 127 -8.67 16.97 5.90
N ARG A 128 -8.22 15.71 5.83
CA ARG A 128 -9.03 14.54 6.18
C ARG A 128 -9.42 14.53 7.66
N SER A 129 -8.50 14.87 8.54
CA SER A 129 -8.75 14.93 9.98
C SER A 129 -9.79 16.00 10.33
N GLN A 130 -9.72 17.18 9.72
CA GLN A 130 -10.72 18.24 9.87
C GLN A 130 -12.11 17.81 9.39
N ALA A 131 -12.17 16.95 8.38
CA ALA A 131 -13.41 16.35 7.88
C ALA A 131 -13.89 15.13 8.72
N GLY A 132 -13.32 14.90 9.92
CA GLY A 132 -13.72 13.81 10.83
C GLY A 132 -12.99 12.49 10.63
N GLY A 133 -11.94 12.47 9.82
CA GLY A 133 -11.09 11.30 9.64
C GLY A 133 -10.02 11.11 10.73
N HIS A 134 -9.25 10.05 10.61
CA HIS A 134 -8.19 9.76 11.56
C HIS A 134 -7.01 10.73 11.41
N TYR A 135 -6.58 11.30 12.53
CA TYR A 135 -5.36 12.12 12.62
C TYR A 135 -4.13 11.20 12.71
N VAL A 136 -3.08 11.55 12.00
CA VAL A 136 -1.76 10.92 12.09
C VAL A 136 -0.75 12.04 12.36
N ASP A 137 0.11 11.86 13.34
CA ASP A 137 1.12 12.86 13.68
C ASP A 137 2.20 12.99 12.57
N PRO A 138 2.87 14.15 12.45
CA PRO A 138 3.83 14.41 11.38
C PRO A 138 5.01 13.42 11.35
N GLN A 139 5.49 12.96 12.52
CA GLN A 139 6.59 12.00 12.57
C GLN A 139 6.15 10.65 11.97
N THR A 140 5.00 10.15 12.37
CA THR A 140 4.42 8.92 11.79
C THR A 140 4.18 9.06 10.28
N VAL A 141 3.76 10.24 9.81
CA VAL A 141 3.61 10.53 8.37
C VAL A 141 4.94 10.41 7.64
N ALA A 142 6.02 10.99 8.21
CA ALA A 142 7.36 10.92 7.63
C ALA A 142 7.92 9.49 7.65
N ASP A 143 7.78 8.78 8.77
CA ASP A 143 8.23 7.39 8.91
C ASP A 143 7.52 6.47 7.92
N ASN A 144 6.21 6.66 7.72
CA ASN A 144 5.44 5.91 6.73
C ASN A 144 5.83 6.29 5.29
N PHE A 145 6.15 7.56 5.03
CA PHE A 145 6.57 8.00 3.71
C PHE A 145 7.88 7.35 3.30
N TYR A 146 8.94 7.55 4.07
CA TYR A 146 10.27 7.04 3.74
C TYR A 146 10.39 5.54 3.95
N GLY A 147 9.79 4.99 5.01
CA GLY A 147 9.83 3.57 5.30
C GLY A 147 9.18 2.71 4.20
N ASN A 148 8.02 3.12 3.68
CA ASN A 148 7.39 2.40 2.56
C ASN A 148 8.26 2.43 1.29
N LEU A 149 8.90 3.57 0.98
CA LEU A 149 9.77 3.70 -0.20
C LEU A 149 11.04 2.87 -0.06
N GLU A 150 11.74 2.98 1.07
CA GLU A 150 12.93 2.18 1.36
C GLU A 150 12.66 0.69 1.23
N LYS A 151 11.58 0.21 1.87
CA LYS A 151 11.24 -1.20 1.85
C LYS A 151 10.78 -1.68 0.47
N LEU A 152 10.02 -0.86 -0.26
CA LEU A 152 9.64 -1.17 -1.64
C LEU A 152 10.90 -1.34 -2.50
N ASN A 153 11.84 -0.39 -2.42
CA ASN A 153 13.08 -0.45 -3.20
C ASN A 153 13.91 -1.70 -2.88
N ARG A 154 13.93 -2.13 -1.60
CA ARG A 154 14.66 -3.33 -1.17
C ARG A 154 14.00 -4.64 -1.59
N HIS A 155 12.66 -4.69 -1.59
CA HIS A 155 11.90 -5.94 -1.70
C HIS A 155 11.08 -6.05 -3.00
N TYR A 156 11.28 -5.17 -4.00
CA TYR A 156 10.47 -5.18 -5.22
C TYR A 156 10.51 -6.52 -5.97
N GLY A 157 11.59 -7.27 -5.87
CA GLY A 157 11.71 -8.60 -6.48
C GLY A 157 10.79 -9.68 -5.89
N LEU A 158 10.13 -9.42 -4.73
CA LEU A 158 9.19 -10.35 -4.12
C LEU A 158 7.88 -10.49 -4.93
N PHE A 159 7.52 -9.46 -5.68
CA PHE A 159 6.21 -9.33 -6.29
C PHE A 159 6.16 -9.91 -7.70
N ASN A 160 5.07 -10.61 -8.02
CA ASN A 160 4.76 -11.01 -9.38
C ASN A 160 4.43 -9.80 -10.26
N SER A 161 3.74 -8.79 -9.70
CA SER A 161 3.61 -7.50 -10.36
C SER A 161 3.61 -6.34 -9.38
N ILE A 162 4.13 -5.21 -9.82
CA ILE A 162 4.09 -3.95 -9.10
C ILE A 162 3.56 -2.88 -10.03
N LYS A 163 2.59 -2.10 -9.57
CA LYS A 163 2.13 -0.89 -10.24
C LYS A 163 2.44 0.30 -9.36
N ILE A 164 3.32 1.21 -9.83
CA ILE A 164 3.68 2.44 -9.11
C ILE A 164 2.98 3.61 -9.76
N ILE A 165 2.24 4.36 -8.96
CA ILE A 165 1.35 5.44 -9.40
C ILE A 165 1.74 6.72 -8.67
N ASP A 166 1.95 7.81 -9.39
CA ASP A 166 2.02 9.15 -8.81
C ASP A 166 0.61 9.68 -8.58
N SER A 167 0.25 9.83 -7.32
CA SER A 167 -1.01 10.40 -6.86
C SER A 167 -0.87 11.83 -6.32
N SER A 168 0.22 12.53 -6.63
CA SER A 168 0.48 13.90 -6.17
C SER A 168 -0.57 14.88 -6.66
N LYS A 169 -1.15 14.66 -7.83
CA LYS A 169 -2.17 15.51 -8.47
C LYS A 169 -3.51 14.79 -8.53
N VAL A 170 -4.57 15.54 -8.87
CA VAL A 170 -5.92 15.00 -9.08
C VAL A 170 -5.92 13.92 -10.19
N ARG A 171 -5.22 14.19 -11.30
CA ARG A 171 -4.98 13.20 -12.34
C ARG A 171 -3.76 12.36 -11.94
N HIS A 172 -4.00 11.11 -11.60
CA HIS A 172 -2.95 10.16 -11.26
C HIS A 172 -2.24 9.68 -12.52
N ILE A 173 -0.95 9.37 -12.38
CA ILE A 173 -0.10 8.91 -13.47
C ILE A 173 0.50 7.55 -13.06
N VAL A 174 0.27 6.53 -13.87
CA VAL A 174 1.00 5.26 -13.73
C VAL A 174 2.42 5.51 -14.23
N LEU A 175 3.39 5.44 -13.31
CA LEU A 175 4.80 5.69 -13.60
C LEU A 175 5.46 4.45 -14.20
N THR A 176 5.17 3.29 -13.62
CA THR A 176 5.71 2.02 -14.09
C THR A 176 4.83 0.84 -13.66
N ILE A 177 4.93 -0.24 -14.45
CA ILE A 177 4.41 -1.57 -14.12
C ILE A 177 5.57 -2.55 -14.27
N PHE A 178 5.88 -3.25 -13.20
CA PHE A 178 6.80 -4.38 -13.21
C PHE A 178 6.01 -5.69 -13.31
N ASP A 179 6.55 -6.63 -14.06
CA ASP A 179 6.13 -8.04 -14.10
C ASP A 179 7.35 -8.91 -13.81
N LYS A 180 7.26 -9.74 -12.77
CA LYS A 180 8.33 -10.64 -12.32
C LYS A 180 9.71 -9.95 -12.22
N GLY A 181 9.71 -8.76 -11.61
CA GLY A 181 10.94 -7.99 -11.37
C GLY A 181 11.51 -7.24 -12.58
N GLN A 182 10.82 -7.26 -13.73
CA GLN A 182 11.22 -6.54 -14.93
C GLN A 182 10.21 -5.45 -15.29
N PRO A 183 10.64 -4.27 -15.78
CA PRO A 183 9.74 -3.22 -16.21
C PRO A 183 9.01 -3.61 -17.49
N ALA A 184 7.70 -3.94 -17.36
CA ALA A 184 6.83 -4.23 -18.49
C ALA A 184 6.31 -2.95 -19.16
N LEU A 185 6.15 -1.88 -18.38
CA LEU A 185 5.78 -0.55 -18.82
C LEU A 185 6.45 0.46 -17.89
N ALA A 186 7.06 1.50 -18.45
CA ALA A 186 7.56 2.65 -17.72
C ALA A 186 7.43 3.91 -18.56
N ILE A 187 7.20 5.06 -17.90
CA ILE A 187 7.45 6.35 -18.54
C ILE A 187 8.97 6.54 -18.64
N PRO A 188 9.45 7.40 -19.58
CA PRO A 188 10.89 7.63 -19.71
C PRO A 188 11.54 8.02 -18.37
N SER A 189 12.71 7.46 -18.09
CA SER A 189 13.41 7.64 -16.80
C SER A 189 13.66 9.11 -16.47
N LYS A 190 13.94 9.94 -17.50
CA LYS A 190 14.10 11.41 -17.38
C LYS A 190 12.83 12.12 -16.91
N ASP A 191 11.64 11.55 -17.17
CA ASP A 191 10.33 12.11 -16.85
C ASP A 191 9.78 11.59 -15.50
N LEU A 192 10.47 10.63 -14.87
CA LEU A 192 10.13 10.14 -13.55
C LEU A 192 10.20 11.27 -12.51
N PRO A 193 9.23 11.39 -11.59
CA PRO A 193 9.24 12.43 -10.56
C PRO A 193 10.45 12.27 -9.63
N ARG A 194 10.88 13.41 -9.05
CA ARG A 194 12.07 13.45 -8.20
C ARG A 194 12.01 12.45 -7.03
N TRP A 195 10.84 12.33 -6.38
CA TRP A 195 10.65 11.39 -5.28
C TRP A 195 10.91 9.94 -5.72
N PHE A 196 10.48 9.57 -6.94
CA PHE A 196 10.68 8.23 -7.48
C PHE A 196 12.19 7.95 -7.68
N ARG A 197 12.88 8.84 -8.38
CA ARG A 197 14.31 8.67 -8.69
C ARG A 197 15.20 8.67 -7.44
N ASN A 198 14.88 9.52 -6.46
CA ASN A 198 15.68 9.64 -5.24
C ASN A 198 15.46 8.49 -4.26
N ASP A 199 14.20 8.04 -4.12
CA ASP A 199 13.81 7.13 -3.04
C ASP A 199 13.59 5.69 -3.52
N LEU A 200 13.63 5.45 -4.85
CA LEU A 200 13.55 4.14 -5.49
C LEU A 200 14.72 3.92 -6.48
N PRO A 201 15.98 4.03 -6.04
CA PRO A 201 17.15 3.98 -6.94
C PRO A 201 17.29 2.66 -7.68
N ASP A 202 17.05 1.50 -7.03
CA ASP A 202 17.20 0.19 -7.68
C ASP A 202 16.12 -0.04 -8.74
N ILE A 203 14.89 0.41 -8.48
CA ILE A 203 13.77 0.37 -9.43
C ILE A 203 14.05 1.33 -10.60
N THR A 204 14.59 2.52 -10.32
CA THR A 204 14.97 3.50 -11.35
C THR A 204 16.04 2.92 -12.26
N HIS A 205 17.09 2.32 -11.68
CA HIS A 205 18.17 1.68 -12.45
C HIS A 205 17.65 0.57 -13.37
N LYS A 206 16.71 -0.25 -12.90
CA LYS A 206 16.09 -1.28 -13.77
C LYS A 206 15.34 -0.69 -14.95
N ILE A 207 14.68 0.45 -14.79
CA ILE A 207 14.01 1.15 -15.90
C ILE A 207 15.03 1.67 -16.90
N GLU A 208 16.15 2.26 -16.42
CA GLU A 208 17.22 2.78 -17.26
C GLU A 208 17.93 1.66 -18.05
N GLU A 209 18.21 0.51 -17.41
CA GLU A 209 18.77 -0.66 -18.08
C GLU A 209 17.89 -1.13 -19.26
N GLU A 210 16.57 -1.19 -19.04
CA GLU A 210 15.61 -1.62 -20.07
C GLU A 210 15.48 -0.60 -21.21
N GLU A 211 15.57 0.72 -20.91
CA GLU A 211 15.58 1.77 -21.93
C GLU A 211 16.79 1.63 -22.86
N VAL A 212 17.98 1.47 -22.29
CA VAL A 212 19.22 1.27 -23.06
C VAL A 212 19.14 0.00 -23.92
N GLY A 213 18.59 -1.09 -23.36
CA GLY A 213 18.40 -2.33 -24.10
C GLY A 213 17.48 -2.20 -25.31
N ARG A 214 16.44 -1.36 -25.21
CA ARG A 214 15.49 -1.09 -26.32
C ARG A 214 16.08 -0.18 -27.42
N GLU A 215 16.98 0.73 -27.07
CA GLU A 215 17.64 1.61 -28.05
C GLU A 215 18.70 0.87 -28.88
N LEU A 216 19.18 -0.29 -28.42
CA LEU A 216 20.19 -1.10 -29.09
C LEU A 216 19.60 -2.17 -30.04
N LEU A 217 18.27 -2.34 -30.04
CA LEU A 217 17.54 -3.28 -30.91
C LEU A 217 16.88 -2.59 -32.09
#